data_ac7154ac1c8c7535c6640cc0b004991e
#
_entry.id   ac7154ac1c8c7535c6640cc0b004991e
#
_cell.length_a   1.000
_cell.length_b   1.000
_cell.length_c   1.000
_cell.angle_alpha   90.00
_cell.angle_beta   90.00
_cell.angle_gamma   90.00
#
_symmetry.space_group_name_H-M   'P 1'
#
loop_
_entity.id
_entity.type
_entity.pdbx_description
1 polymer ?
#
loop_
_entity_poly.entity_id
_entity_poly.type
_entity_poly.pdbx_seq_one_letter_code
_entity_poly.pdbx_strand_id
1 'polypeptide(L)'
;SGVYRVGFGNRDKGGVLMSKQIILTEKQAKALASGTKSKPRQSKYRNVKTKHEGITFDSKRECERYKVLKQWQQKGLIKNLVLQPKFLIAESVHLDDRKQRARYYIADFMYQDQDGKQVVEDVKGMKTDIYKLKRHLVKAIHGIEIKEVY
;
A
#
# COMPACT_ATOMS: atom_id res chain seq x y z
N SER A 1 5.15 -22.45 -38.93
CA SER A 1 4.48 -21.76 -37.78
C SER A 1 3.57 -22.74 -37.07
N GLY A 2 4.10 -23.32 -35.99
CA GLY A 2 3.36 -24.26 -35.14
C GLY A 2 2.35 -23.53 -34.26
N VAL A 3 1.09 -24.00 -34.26
CA VAL A 3 0.02 -23.50 -33.40
C VAL A 3 -0.29 -24.58 -32.37
N TYR A 4 -0.16 -24.24 -31.09
CA TYR A 4 -0.45 -25.17 -29.98
C TYR A 4 -1.87 -24.91 -29.43
N ARG A 5 -2.66 -25.99 -29.29
CA ARG A 5 -4.03 -25.95 -28.75
C ARG A 5 -4.04 -26.51 -27.33
N VAL A 6 -4.52 -25.73 -26.37
CA VAL A 6 -4.74 -26.17 -25.00
C VAL A 6 -6.25 -26.08 -24.69
N GLY A 7 -6.86 -27.19 -24.33
CA GLY A 7 -8.30 -27.28 -23.99
C GLY A 7 -8.47 -27.27 -22.46
N PHE A 8 -9.30 -26.35 -21.95
CA PHE A 8 -9.79 -26.39 -20.56
C PHE A 8 -11.29 -26.72 -20.58
N GLY A 9 -11.65 -27.84 -19.96
CA GLY A 9 -13.06 -28.24 -19.80
C GLY A 9 -13.58 -27.74 -18.46
N ASN A 10 -14.59 -26.88 -18.48
CA ASN A 10 -15.37 -26.54 -17.29
C ASN A 10 -16.75 -27.22 -17.43
N ARG A 11 -17.21 -27.91 -16.39
CA ARG A 11 -18.56 -28.53 -16.38
C ARG A 11 -19.52 -27.57 -15.69
N ASP A 12 -20.42 -26.97 -16.43
CA ASP A 12 -21.61 -26.34 -15.87
C ASP A 12 -22.71 -27.32 -15.64
N LYS A 13 -23.58 -27.08 -14.65
CA LYS A 13 -24.65 -27.97 -14.21
C LYS A 13 -25.74 -28.30 -15.25
N GLY A 14 -25.51 -28.04 -16.54
CA GLY A 14 -26.44 -28.30 -17.65
C GLY A 14 -25.89 -29.17 -18.80
N GLY A 15 -24.75 -29.81 -18.65
CA GLY A 15 -24.34 -30.91 -19.54
C GLY A 15 -23.82 -30.52 -20.94
N VAL A 16 -23.59 -29.22 -21.24
CA VAL A 16 -23.01 -28.82 -22.53
C VAL A 16 -21.54 -28.44 -22.31
N LEU A 17 -20.63 -29.22 -22.89
CA LEU A 17 -19.19 -28.95 -22.92
C LEU A 17 -18.92 -27.82 -23.91
N MET A 18 -18.83 -26.58 -23.43
CA MET A 18 -18.24 -25.50 -24.21
C MET A 18 -16.73 -25.49 -24.04
N SER A 19 -16.00 -26.12 -24.94
CA SER A 19 -14.53 -26.04 -24.99
C SER A 19 -14.12 -24.72 -25.62
N LYS A 20 -13.71 -23.75 -24.81
CA LYS A 20 -12.97 -22.57 -25.28
C LYS A 20 -11.57 -23.03 -25.66
N GLN A 21 -11.28 -23.09 -26.94
CA GLN A 21 -9.92 -23.36 -27.45
C GLN A 21 -9.12 -22.03 -27.36
N ILE A 22 -8.05 -22.04 -26.60
CA ILE A 22 -7.09 -20.92 -26.58
C ILE A 22 -5.97 -21.28 -27.56
N ILE A 23 -5.82 -20.48 -28.62
CA ILE A 23 -4.75 -20.62 -29.61
C ILE A 23 -3.57 -19.80 -29.08
N LEU A 24 -2.46 -20.47 -28.76
CA LEU A 24 -1.24 -19.86 -28.29
C LEU A 24 -0.20 -19.82 -29.41
N THR A 25 0.53 -18.71 -29.52
CA THR A 25 1.71 -18.64 -30.34
C THR A 25 2.84 -19.48 -29.73
N GLU A 26 3.79 -19.91 -30.54
CA GLU A 26 4.96 -20.69 -30.07
C GLU A 26 5.72 -20.03 -28.93
N LYS A 27 5.84 -18.70 -28.97
CA LYS A 27 6.46 -17.89 -27.93
C LYS A 27 5.67 -17.94 -26.59
N GLN A 28 4.33 -17.94 -26.66
CA GLN A 28 3.46 -18.05 -25.49
C GLN A 28 3.45 -19.46 -24.90
N ALA A 29 3.48 -20.49 -25.77
CA ALA A 29 3.59 -21.88 -25.35
C ALA A 29 4.93 -22.17 -24.65
N LYS A 30 6.05 -21.66 -25.18
CA LYS A 30 7.37 -21.76 -24.53
C LYS A 30 7.42 -21.00 -23.19
N ALA A 31 6.79 -19.83 -23.07
CA ALA A 31 6.72 -19.08 -21.82
C ALA A 31 5.91 -19.79 -20.73
N LEU A 32 4.85 -20.52 -21.11
CA LEU A 32 4.06 -21.36 -20.20
C LEU A 32 4.81 -22.62 -19.76
N ALA A 33 5.52 -23.26 -20.72
CA ALA A 33 6.29 -24.48 -20.43
C ALA A 33 7.57 -24.21 -19.62
N SER A 34 8.17 -23.02 -19.73
CA SER A 34 9.42 -22.70 -19.06
C SER A 34 9.27 -22.38 -17.56
N GLY A 35 8.02 -22.32 -17.03
CA GLY A 35 7.76 -22.14 -15.60
C GLY A 35 8.61 -21.04 -14.95
N THR A 36 8.93 -19.97 -15.70
CA THR A 36 9.76 -18.88 -15.18
C THR A 36 9.01 -18.21 -14.03
N LYS A 37 9.30 -18.68 -12.82
CA LYS A 37 9.02 -17.90 -11.60
C LYS A 37 9.64 -16.54 -11.83
N SER A 38 8.81 -15.53 -12.09
CA SER A 38 9.27 -14.15 -12.15
C SER A 38 10.07 -13.89 -10.87
N LYS A 39 11.36 -13.53 -11.02
CA LYS A 39 12.17 -13.11 -9.87
C LYS A 39 11.37 -12.07 -9.10
N PRO A 40 11.23 -12.18 -7.77
CA PRO A 40 10.52 -11.19 -6.99
C PRO A 40 11.13 -9.83 -7.34
N ARG A 41 10.29 -8.88 -7.79
CA ARG A 41 10.72 -7.52 -8.10
C ARG A 41 11.36 -6.96 -6.85
N GLN A 42 12.68 -6.76 -6.86
CA GLN A 42 13.36 -6.06 -5.77
C GLN A 42 12.67 -4.70 -5.63
N SER A 43 12.26 -4.38 -4.39
CA SER A 43 11.70 -3.08 -4.05
C SER A 43 12.64 -1.98 -4.56
N LYS A 44 12.13 -1.04 -5.35
CA LYS A 44 12.89 0.08 -5.94
C LYS A 44 13.57 0.95 -4.85
N TYR A 45 13.06 0.87 -3.65
CA TYR A 45 13.59 1.49 -2.43
C TYR A 45 14.03 0.35 -1.52
N ARG A 46 15.30 0.32 -1.12
CA ARG A 46 15.89 -0.70 -0.23
C ARG A 46 15.34 -0.64 1.21
N ASN A 47 14.03 -0.48 1.37
CA ASN A 47 13.39 -0.48 2.67
C ASN A 47 13.36 -1.90 3.21
N VAL A 48 14.03 -2.11 4.33
CA VAL A 48 14.03 -3.38 5.06
C VAL A 48 12.88 -3.33 6.06
N LYS A 49 11.87 -4.19 5.85
CA LYS A 49 10.79 -4.35 6.83
C LYS A 49 11.36 -4.81 8.16
N THR A 50 11.00 -4.14 9.23
CA THR A 50 11.50 -4.41 10.57
C THR A 50 10.34 -4.78 11.48
N LYS A 51 10.48 -5.83 12.28
CA LYS A 51 9.48 -6.24 13.28
C LYS A 51 9.92 -5.80 14.68
N HIS A 52 8.99 -5.23 15.45
CA HIS A 52 9.19 -4.89 16.85
C HIS A 52 7.86 -5.05 17.60
N GLU A 53 7.86 -5.75 18.75
CA GLU A 53 6.66 -6.04 19.56
C GLU A 53 5.47 -6.58 18.75
N GLY A 54 5.72 -7.49 17.78
CA GLY A 54 4.68 -8.06 16.92
C GLY A 54 4.20 -7.14 15.79
N ILE A 55 4.62 -5.87 15.76
CA ILE A 55 4.27 -4.88 14.73
C ILE A 55 5.31 -4.91 13.61
N THR A 56 4.85 -4.87 12.37
CA THR A 56 5.74 -4.81 11.19
C THR A 56 5.76 -3.38 10.66
N PHE A 57 6.93 -2.77 10.63
CA PHE A 57 7.20 -1.44 10.07
C PHE A 57 7.78 -1.56 8.66
N ASP A 58 7.43 -0.65 7.78
CA ASP A 58 7.91 -0.66 6.39
C ASP A 58 9.37 -0.17 6.27
N SER A 59 9.90 0.48 7.31
CA SER A 59 11.31 0.88 7.39
C SER A 59 11.87 0.78 8.80
N LYS A 60 13.20 0.68 8.90
CA LYS A 60 13.92 0.72 10.18
C LYS A 60 13.72 2.06 10.91
N ARG A 61 13.67 3.17 10.16
CA ARG A 61 13.43 4.52 10.73
C ARG A 61 12.08 4.65 11.40
N GLU A 62 11.02 4.13 10.78
CA GLU A 62 9.68 4.08 11.40
C GLU A 62 9.69 3.28 12.70
N CYS A 63 10.36 2.12 12.71
CA CYS A 63 10.49 1.31 13.92
C CYS A 63 11.25 2.05 15.03
N GLU A 64 12.33 2.75 14.72
CA GLU A 64 13.08 3.56 15.68
C GLU A 64 12.24 4.73 16.21
N ARG A 65 11.53 5.43 15.33
CA ARG A 65 10.61 6.51 15.73
C ARG A 65 9.50 6.01 16.64
N TYR A 66 8.91 4.86 16.33
CA TYR A 66 7.91 4.21 17.19
C TYR A 66 8.42 3.99 18.61
N LYS A 67 9.63 3.46 18.77
CA LYS A 67 10.23 3.24 20.10
C LYS A 67 10.32 4.53 20.90
N VAL A 68 10.74 5.62 20.26
CA VAL A 68 10.82 6.94 20.90
C VAL A 68 9.43 7.43 21.32
N LEU A 69 8.44 7.34 20.43
CA LEU A 69 7.06 7.76 20.73
C LEU A 69 6.44 6.90 21.85
N LYS A 70 6.75 5.60 21.88
CA LYS A 70 6.31 4.69 22.95
C LYS A 70 6.87 5.10 24.30
N GLN A 71 8.17 5.45 24.35
CA GLN A 71 8.79 5.97 25.57
C GLN A 71 8.17 7.31 26.02
N TRP A 72 7.86 8.20 25.06
CA TRP A 72 7.19 9.47 25.38
C TRP A 72 5.78 9.24 25.96
N GLN A 73 5.04 8.28 25.40
CA GLN A 73 3.74 7.89 25.93
C GLN A 73 3.84 7.33 27.35
N GLN A 74 4.83 6.48 27.62
CA GLN A 74 5.08 5.93 28.97
C GLN A 74 5.44 7.02 29.99
N LYS A 75 6.16 8.06 29.56
CA LYS A 75 6.52 9.21 30.39
C LYS A 75 5.40 10.26 30.51
N GLY A 76 4.25 10.03 29.88
CA GLY A 76 3.13 10.98 29.87
C GLY A 76 3.34 12.24 29.03
N LEU A 77 4.42 12.29 28.20
CA LEU A 77 4.71 13.42 27.32
C LEU A 77 3.78 13.50 26.12
N ILE A 78 3.21 12.36 25.70
CA ILE A 78 2.20 12.27 24.66
C ILE A 78 1.11 11.29 25.10
N LYS A 79 -0.08 11.38 24.47
CA LYS A 79 -1.22 10.50 24.72
C LYS A 79 -1.80 10.01 23.40
N ASN A 80 -2.57 8.92 23.45
CA ASN A 80 -3.35 8.41 22.31
C ASN A 80 -2.51 8.15 21.05
N LEU A 81 -1.37 7.46 21.20
CA LEU A 81 -0.53 7.08 20.07
C LEU A 81 -1.28 6.08 19.17
N VAL A 82 -1.52 6.46 17.92
CA VAL A 82 -2.16 5.68 16.87
C VAL A 82 -1.15 5.43 15.75
N LEU A 83 -1.08 4.18 15.30
CA LEU A 83 -0.25 3.77 14.16
C LEU A 83 -1.08 3.81 12.88
N GLN A 84 -0.46 4.25 11.81
CA GLN A 84 -1.01 4.27 10.46
C GLN A 84 -2.43 4.90 10.37
N PRO A 85 -2.64 6.12 10.91
CA PRO A 85 -3.91 6.81 10.78
C PRO A 85 -4.22 7.09 9.30
N LYS A 86 -5.51 6.94 8.95
CA LYS A 86 -5.98 7.09 7.56
C LYS A 86 -6.83 8.34 7.43
N PHE A 87 -6.50 9.21 6.48
CA PHE A 87 -7.23 10.42 6.14
C PHE A 87 -7.80 10.29 4.73
N LEU A 88 -9.11 10.45 4.59
CA LEU A 88 -9.76 10.43 3.28
C LEU A 88 -9.35 11.68 2.49
N ILE A 89 -8.77 11.52 1.30
CA ILE A 89 -8.32 12.62 0.45
C ILE A 89 -9.07 12.74 -0.88
N ALA A 90 -9.81 11.72 -1.26
CA ALA A 90 -10.74 11.75 -2.38
C ALA A 90 -11.79 10.66 -2.21
N GLU A 91 -13.06 11.01 -2.44
CA GLU A 91 -14.17 10.06 -2.47
C GLU A 91 -14.06 9.09 -3.65
N SER A 92 -14.84 8.01 -3.58
CA SER A 92 -14.99 7.12 -4.72
C SER A 92 -15.81 7.83 -5.81
N VAL A 93 -15.34 7.73 -7.05
CA VAL A 93 -16.01 8.36 -8.21
C VAL A 93 -16.13 7.37 -9.36
N HIS A 94 -17.01 7.63 -10.31
CA HIS A 94 -17.07 6.91 -11.58
C HIS A 94 -16.34 7.73 -12.65
N LEU A 95 -15.35 7.12 -13.29
CA LEU A 95 -14.63 7.66 -14.43
C LEU A 95 -14.72 6.65 -15.57
N ASP A 96 -15.15 7.08 -16.75
CA ASP A 96 -15.28 6.23 -17.93
C ASP A 96 -16.03 4.91 -17.62
N ASP A 97 -17.21 5.03 -16.96
CA ASP A 97 -18.06 3.93 -16.52
C ASP A 97 -17.41 2.93 -15.52
N ARG A 98 -16.22 3.27 -15.02
CA ARG A 98 -15.50 2.47 -14.02
C ARG A 98 -15.50 3.14 -12.66
N LYS A 99 -15.92 2.40 -11.63
CA LYS A 99 -15.84 2.88 -10.24
C LYS A 99 -14.38 2.97 -9.79
N GLN A 100 -13.91 4.17 -9.50
CA GLN A 100 -12.64 4.42 -8.84
C GLN A 100 -12.84 4.40 -7.32
N ARG A 101 -11.95 3.71 -6.60
CA ARG A 101 -12.02 3.62 -5.13
C ARG A 101 -11.62 4.94 -4.49
N ALA A 102 -12.19 5.22 -3.32
CA ALA A 102 -11.75 6.31 -2.47
C ALA A 102 -10.22 6.27 -2.23
N ARG A 103 -9.61 7.43 -2.11
CA ARG A 103 -8.16 7.58 -1.87
C ARG A 103 -7.92 8.08 -0.45
N TYR A 104 -6.92 7.50 0.17
CA TYR A 104 -6.52 7.82 1.53
C TYR A 104 -5.06 8.25 1.57
N TYR A 105 -4.76 9.19 2.45
CA TYR A 105 -3.42 9.41 2.96
C TYR A 105 -3.27 8.56 4.23
N ILE A 106 -2.19 7.80 4.32
CA ILE A 106 -1.86 7.02 5.51
C ILE A 106 -0.56 7.63 6.05
N ALA A 107 -0.63 8.25 7.23
CA ALA A 107 0.54 8.73 7.94
C ALA A 107 1.12 7.61 8.81
N ASP A 108 2.34 7.78 9.32
CA ASP A 108 2.98 6.74 10.13
C ASP A 108 2.47 6.76 11.57
N PHE A 109 2.33 7.97 12.18
CA PHE A 109 1.93 8.14 13.57
C PHE A 109 0.97 9.31 13.76
N MET A 110 0.09 9.18 14.75
CA MET A 110 -0.74 10.26 15.26
C MET A 110 -0.78 10.15 16.79
N TYR A 111 -0.71 11.28 17.49
CA TYR A 111 -0.79 11.36 18.94
C TYR A 111 -1.26 12.73 19.39
N GLN A 112 -1.53 12.88 20.67
CA GLN A 112 -1.75 14.18 21.32
C GLN A 112 -0.51 14.56 22.13
N ASP A 113 -0.06 15.80 21.99
CA ASP A 113 1.02 16.36 22.80
C ASP A 113 0.53 16.76 24.22
N GLN A 114 1.40 17.38 25.02
CA GLN A 114 1.09 17.81 26.38
C GLN A 114 -0.01 18.87 26.44
N ASP A 115 -0.14 19.69 25.40
CA ASP A 115 -1.16 20.73 25.28
C ASP A 115 -2.50 20.17 24.75
N GLY A 116 -2.57 18.86 24.53
CA GLY A 116 -3.75 18.20 23.95
C GLY A 116 -3.89 18.38 22.43
N LYS A 117 -2.93 19.01 21.77
CA LYS A 117 -2.94 19.24 20.33
C LYS A 117 -2.64 17.94 19.60
N GLN A 118 -3.45 17.65 18.58
CA GLN A 118 -3.21 16.51 17.69
C GLN A 118 -1.99 16.76 16.78
N VAL A 119 -1.04 15.84 16.82
CA VAL A 119 0.14 15.82 15.97
C VAL A 119 0.08 14.60 15.07
N VAL A 120 0.30 14.80 13.78
CA VAL A 120 0.39 13.73 12.78
C VAL A 120 1.79 13.74 12.20
N GLU A 121 2.52 12.62 12.33
CA GLU A 121 3.90 12.48 11.87
C GLU A 121 4.01 11.49 10.72
N ASP A 122 4.93 11.78 9.83
CA ASP A 122 5.31 10.92 8.71
C ASP A 122 6.84 10.85 8.61
N VAL A 123 7.40 9.65 8.66
CA VAL A 123 8.86 9.41 8.59
C VAL A 123 9.26 9.34 7.12
N LYS A 124 9.90 10.40 6.62
CA LYS A 124 10.23 10.53 5.19
C LYS A 124 11.71 10.39 4.89
N GLY A 125 12.00 9.54 3.89
CA GLY A 125 13.30 9.50 3.22
C GLY A 125 13.34 10.34 1.94
N MET A 126 12.21 10.45 1.21
CA MET A 126 12.11 11.18 -0.06
C MET A 126 10.74 11.84 -0.23
N LYS A 127 10.72 13.09 -0.67
CA LYS A 127 9.51 13.88 -0.98
C LYS A 127 9.17 13.78 -2.47
N THR A 128 8.34 12.81 -2.83
CA THR A 128 7.81 12.71 -4.20
C THR A 128 6.71 13.74 -4.44
N ASP A 129 6.43 14.08 -5.72
CA ASP A 129 5.36 15.03 -6.05
C ASP A 129 3.97 14.49 -5.66
N ILE A 130 3.77 13.17 -5.75
CA ILE A 130 2.56 12.50 -5.25
C ILE A 130 2.42 12.70 -3.73
N TYR A 131 3.51 12.62 -2.99
CA TYR A 131 3.49 12.88 -1.55
C TYR A 131 3.11 14.33 -1.24
N LYS A 132 3.74 15.30 -1.94
CA LYS A 132 3.44 16.74 -1.78
C LYS A 132 1.95 17.03 -2.06
N LEU A 133 1.41 16.46 -3.14
CA LEU A 133 -0.02 16.58 -3.48
C LEU A 133 -0.91 16.00 -2.38
N LYS A 134 -0.63 14.79 -1.90
CA LYS A 134 -1.41 14.16 -0.83
C LYS A 134 -1.37 14.96 0.48
N ARG A 135 -0.19 15.45 0.86
CA ARG A 135 -0.01 16.32 2.03
C ARG A 135 -0.83 17.59 1.91
N HIS A 136 -0.83 18.23 0.72
CA HIS A 136 -1.66 19.40 0.44
C HIS A 136 -3.14 19.09 0.61
N LEU A 137 -3.63 17.97 0.08
CA LEU A 137 -5.03 17.53 0.22
C LEU A 137 -5.41 17.27 1.68
N VAL A 138 -4.54 16.66 2.48
CA VAL A 138 -4.78 16.47 3.92
C VAL A 138 -4.95 17.82 4.62
N LYS A 139 -4.10 18.81 4.31
CA LYS A 139 -4.21 20.15 4.89
C LYS A 139 -5.49 20.85 4.45
N ALA A 140 -5.83 20.76 3.17
CA ALA A 140 -7.02 21.44 2.61
C ALA A 140 -8.33 20.84 3.14
N ILE A 141 -8.43 19.52 3.28
CA ILE A 141 -9.66 18.82 3.64
C ILE A 141 -9.83 18.73 5.17
N HIS A 142 -8.75 18.41 5.90
CA HIS A 142 -8.79 18.13 7.33
C HIS A 142 -8.18 19.23 8.21
N GLY A 143 -7.57 20.26 7.62
CA GLY A 143 -6.85 21.29 8.38
C GLY A 143 -5.55 20.81 9.03
N ILE A 144 -5.19 19.53 8.85
CA ILE A 144 -4.07 18.89 9.52
C ILE A 144 -2.76 19.20 8.78
N GLU A 145 -1.75 19.59 9.54
CA GLU A 145 -0.39 19.74 9.04
C GLU A 145 0.46 18.51 9.40
N ILE A 146 1.01 17.86 8.37
CA ILE A 146 1.84 16.68 8.57
C ILE A 146 3.24 17.12 8.99
N LYS A 147 3.68 16.66 10.16
CA LYS A 147 5.05 16.84 10.66
C LYS A 147 5.96 15.78 10.05
N GLU A 148 6.92 16.21 9.26
CA GLU A 148 7.91 15.33 8.65
C GLU A 148 9.07 15.05 9.61
N VAL A 149 9.42 13.77 9.79
CA VAL A 149 10.54 13.30 10.60
C VAL A 149 11.55 12.60 9.69
N TYR A 150 12.85 12.90 9.86
CA TYR A 150 13.96 12.41 9.01
C TYR A 150 14.90 11.47 9.77
#